data_65d29e0e89a69920809dcf653be65b79
#
_entry.id   65d29e0e89a69920809dcf653be65b79
#
_cell.length_a   1.000
_cell.length_b   1.000
_cell.length_c   1.000
_cell.angle_alpha   90.00
_cell.angle_beta   90.00
_cell.angle_gamma   90.00
#
_symmetry.space_group_name_H-M   'P 1'
#
loop_
_entity.id
_entity.type
_entity.pdbx_description
1 polymer ?
#
loop_
_entity_poly.entity_id
_entity_poly.type
_entity_poly.pdbx_seq_one_letter_code
_entity_poly.pdbx_strand_id
1 'polypeptide(L)'
;MINRHTRQLPAAPALPRWRRALVVTVVLAAFGVVLVACGEPDPPPPPPETTTTTTTVAPATCGAPEGSGPTAVAVMGPCPRLDADQIAFWFGLNTQVPYNATVPLATLVRLFLEEGRAEGVRGDIAFAQSIVETGWFSFPGRVPASANNFSGFGATDGTADYGVFPDARTGVRAQIQHLRRYADATATACTVPPLHNPCVDPRFAYVTPRGKAPTWNQFGNGNWATDPTYASKVLAVYTNMLGIARLSLA
;
A
#
# COMPACT_ATOMS: atom_id res chain seq x y z
N MET A 1 -16.17 50.26 -34.76
CA MET A 1 -17.53 49.70 -34.55
C MET A 1 -17.36 48.22 -34.24
N ILE A 2 -17.40 47.84 -32.99
CA ILE A 2 -17.19 46.46 -32.51
C ILE A 2 -18.51 45.98 -31.95
N ASN A 3 -19.08 44.98 -32.64
CA ASN A 3 -20.40 44.43 -32.28
C ASN A 3 -20.20 43.29 -31.27
N ARG A 4 -20.65 43.51 -30.02
CA ARG A 4 -20.67 42.48 -28.94
C ARG A 4 -21.98 41.70 -29.02
N HIS A 5 -21.89 40.43 -29.47
CA HIS A 5 -22.98 39.49 -29.28
C HIS A 5 -22.81 38.78 -27.95
N THR A 6 -23.63 39.16 -26.99
CA THR A 6 -23.89 38.43 -25.72
C THR A 6 -24.75 37.21 -26.04
N ARG A 7 -24.19 35.99 -25.87
CA ARG A 7 -24.99 34.74 -25.87
C ARG A 7 -25.53 34.51 -24.47
N GLN A 8 -26.86 34.60 -24.38
CA GLN A 8 -27.61 34.15 -23.20
C GLN A 8 -27.64 32.60 -23.15
N LEU A 9 -27.26 32.03 -21.99
CA LEU A 9 -27.39 30.62 -21.69
C LEU A 9 -28.81 30.28 -21.27
N PRO A 10 -29.41 29.16 -21.68
CA PRO A 10 -30.76 28.77 -21.26
C PRO A 10 -30.77 28.26 -19.81
N ALA A 11 -31.85 28.59 -19.11
CA ALA A 11 -32.13 28.25 -17.74
C ALA A 11 -32.42 26.73 -17.60
N ALA A 12 -31.90 26.13 -16.51
CA ALA A 12 -32.15 24.74 -16.15
C ALA A 12 -33.60 24.49 -15.71
N PRO A 13 -34.20 23.33 -16.03
CA PRO A 13 -35.57 23.01 -15.62
C PRO A 13 -35.66 22.64 -14.13
N ALA A 14 -36.70 23.11 -13.48
CA ALA A 14 -37.03 22.84 -12.09
C ALA A 14 -37.51 21.41 -11.86
N LEU A 15 -37.02 20.76 -10.80
CA LEU A 15 -37.43 19.43 -10.37
C LEU A 15 -38.78 19.43 -9.64
N PRO A 16 -39.69 18.48 -9.85
CA PRO A 16 -40.97 18.44 -9.15
C PRO A 16 -40.84 17.86 -7.73
N ARG A 17 -41.45 18.59 -6.79
CA ARG A 17 -41.56 18.18 -5.37
C ARG A 17 -42.71 17.16 -5.24
N TRP A 18 -42.38 15.90 -4.97
CA TRP A 18 -43.36 14.89 -4.55
C TRP A 18 -43.47 14.89 -3.02
N ARG A 19 -44.55 15.50 -2.52
CA ARG A 19 -45.00 15.31 -1.13
C ARG A 19 -45.82 14.00 -1.09
N ARG A 20 -45.34 12.97 -0.39
CA ARG A 20 -46.15 11.83 0.00
C ARG A 20 -46.62 12.03 1.44
N ALA A 21 -47.90 12.28 1.60
CA ALA A 21 -48.60 12.24 2.88
C ALA A 21 -48.78 10.77 3.30
N LEU A 22 -48.34 10.41 4.49
CA LEU A 22 -48.63 9.13 5.13
C LEU A 22 -49.97 9.31 5.89
N VAL A 23 -51.01 8.63 5.44
CA VAL A 23 -52.25 8.47 6.19
C VAL A 23 -52.10 7.26 7.10
N VAL A 24 -52.10 7.47 8.41
CA VAL A 24 -52.13 6.41 9.41
C VAL A 24 -53.59 6.14 9.74
N THR A 25 -54.10 4.98 9.31
CA THR A 25 -55.42 4.49 9.71
C THR A 25 -55.26 3.57 10.93
N VAL A 26 -55.73 4.01 12.08
CA VAL A 26 -55.81 3.21 13.30
C VAL A 26 -57.11 2.41 13.25
N VAL A 27 -57.01 1.10 13.16
CA VAL A 27 -58.14 0.19 13.34
C VAL A 27 -58.03 -0.48 14.72
N LEU A 28 -58.88 -0.09 15.66
CA LEU A 28 -59.04 -0.75 16.94
C LEU A 28 -59.98 -1.95 16.76
N ALA A 29 -59.45 -3.16 16.83
CA ALA A 29 -60.27 -4.38 17.00
C ALA A 29 -59.96 -5.00 18.37
N ALA A 30 -60.93 -4.94 19.25
CA ALA A 30 -60.91 -5.64 20.55
C ALA A 30 -61.18 -7.12 20.30
N PHE A 31 -60.21 -7.98 20.65
CA PHE A 31 -60.40 -9.41 20.79
C PHE A 31 -59.79 -9.89 22.09
N GLY A 32 -60.63 -10.70 22.80
CA GLY A 32 -60.39 -11.18 24.15
C GLY A 32 -59.12 -12.02 24.27
N VAL A 33 -58.48 -11.83 25.39
CA VAL A 33 -57.26 -12.54 25.79
C VAL A 33 -57.64 -13.89 26.37
N VAL A 34 -57.26 -14.97 25.69
CA VAL A 34 -57.09 -16.30 26.30
C VAL A 34 -55.58 -16.45 26.57
N LEU A 35 -55.21 -16.38 27.86
CA LEU A 35 -53.83 -16.65 28.30
C LEU A 35 -53.60 -18.17 28.22
N VAL A 36 -52.99 -18.63 27.16
CA VAL A 36 -52.30 -19.92 27.13
C VAL A 36 -50.82 -19.62 27.39
N ALA A 37 -50.33 -20.02 28.56
CA ALA A 37 -48.91 -19.97 28.92
C ALA A 37 -48.19 -21.02 28.06
N CYS A 38 -47.73 -20.63 26.88
CA CYS A 38 -46.71 -21.37 26.14
C CYS A 38 -45.34 -20.90 26.66
N GLY A 39 -44.62 -21.80 27.35
CA GLY A 39 -43.24 -21.53 27.71
C GLY A 39 -42.45 -21.19 26.47
N GLU A 40 -41.70 -20.09 26.53
CA GLU A 40 -40.74 -19.68 25.47
C GLU A 40 -39.69 -20.79 25.35
N PRO A 41 -39.38 -21.28 24.18
CA PRO A 41 -38.23 -22.17 23.99
C PRO A 41 -36.96 -21.39 24.37
N ASP A 42 -36.08 -22.02 25.12
CA ASP A 42 -34.80 -21.48 25.49
C ASP A 42 -34.05 -21.00 24.20
N PRO A 43 -33.41 -19.83 24.24
CA PRO A 43 -32.61 -19.37 23.10
C PRO A 43 -31.52 -20.39 22.78
N PRO A 44 -31.22 -20.65 21.51
CA PRO A 44 -30.18 -21.57 21.12
C PRO A 44 -28.84 -21.12 21.76
N PRO A 45 -28.00 -22.05 22.18
CA PRO A 45 -26.70 -21.71 22.74
C PRO A 45 -25.91 -20.86 21.75
N PRO A 46 -25.18 -19.83 22.21
CA PRO A 46 -24.35 -19.03 21.35
C PRO A 46 -23.39 -19.94 20.58
N PRO A 47 -23.12 -19.65 19.29
CA PRO A 47 -22.16 -20.39 18.52
C PRO A 47 -20.81 -20.37 19.28
N PRO A 48 -20.01 -21.45 19.21
CA PRO A 48 -18.72 -21.49 19.87
C PRO A 48 -17.90 -20.29 19.41
N GLU A 49 -17.43 -19.50 20.37
CA GLU A 49 -16.52 -18.40 20.09
C GLU A 49 -15.31 -18.99 19.39
N THR A 50 -15.17 -18.69 18.11
CA THR A 50 -13.96 -18.98 17.37
C THR A 50 -12.88 -18.11 18.00
N THR A 51 -12.15 -18.66 18.95
CA THR A 51 -10.96 -18.04 19.51
C THR A 51 -9.98 -17.90 18.36
N THR A 52 -10.05 -16.75 17.68
CA THR A 52 -9.01 -16.35 16.74
C THR A 52 -7.76 -16.13 17.59
N THR A 53 -6.94 -17.16 17.72
CA THR A 53 -5.61 -17.04 18.30
C THR A 53 -4.85 -16.12 17.37
N THR A 54 -4.91 -14.82 17.63
CA THR A 54 -3.99 -13.85 17.05
C THR A 54 -2.62 -14.23 17.61
N THR A 55 -1.88 -15.04 16.87
CA THR A 55 -0.47 -15.26 17.13
C THR A 55 0.18 -13.90 16.95
N THR A 56 0.30 -13.17 18.06
CA THR A 56 1.16 -11.99 18.13
C THR A 56 2.57 -12.52 17.93
N VAL A 57 3.04 -12.48 16.68
CA VAL A 57 4.47 -12.66 16.39
C VAL A 57 5.16 -11.57 17.21
N ALA A 58 5.93 -11.97 18.19
CA ALA A 58 6.73 -11.04 18.98
C ALA A 58 7.51 -10.15 18.01
N PRO A 59 7.56 -8.83 18.25
CA PRO A 59 8.32 -7.95 17.37
C PRO A 59 9.74 -8.50 17.31
N ALA A 60 10.21 -8.80 16.09
CA ALA A 60 11.59 -9.20 15.89
C ALA A 60 12.46 -8.14 16.54
N THR A 61 13.24 -8.51 17.54
CA THR A 61 14.20 -7.61 18.17
C THR A 61 15.19 -7.24 17.07
N CYS A 62 15.10 -6.00 16.62
CA CYS A 62 16.02 -5.45 15.64
C CYS A 62 17.41 -5.43 16.29
N GLY A 63 18.22 -6.43 15.98
CA GLY A 63 19.62 -6.46 16.36
C GLY A 63 20.35 -5.23 15.81
N ALA A 64 21.49 -4.91 16.42
CA ALA A 64 22.34 -3.82 15.97
C ALA A 64 22.51 -3.83 14.44
N PRO A 65 22.62 -2.67 13.79
CA PRO A 65 22.74 -2.59 12.34
C PRO A 65 23.90 -3.50 11.88
N GLU A 66 23.57 -4.41 10.98
CA GLU A 66 24.59 -5.24 10.34
C GLU A 66 25.71 -4.33 9.86
N GLY A 67 26.94 -4.71 10.23
CA GLY A 67 28.10 -3.86 10.11
C GLY A 67 28.19 -3.17 8.77
N SER A 68 28.67 -1.96 8.79
CA SER A 68 29.02 -1.10 7.66
C SER A 68 30.13 -1.72 6.79
N GLY A 69 29.85 -2.89 6.23
CA GLY A 69 30.63 -3.42 5.12
C GLY A 69 30.20 -2.69 3.85
N PRO A 70 31.13 -2.26 3.00
CA PRO A 70 30.85 -1.27 1.95
C PRO A 70 30.05 -1.78 0.76
N THR A 71 29.47 -2.99 0.72
CA THR A 71 29.20 -3.58 -0.58
C THR A 71 27.87 -4.25 -0.81
N ALA A 72 27.06 -4.59 0.19
CA ALA A 72 25.81 -5.28 -0.10
C ALA A 72 24.70 -4.93 0.90
N VAL A 73 23.73 -4.14 0.46
CA VAL A 73 22.54 -3.85 1.24
C VAL A 73 21.50 -4.93 0.96
N ALA A 74 21.22 -5.77 1.97
CA ALA A 74 20.24 -6.85 1.83
C ALA A 74 18.83 -6.30 1.57
N VAL A 75 18.06 -6.99 0.72
CA VAL A 75 16.63 -6.72 0.48
C VAL A 75 15.80 -7.24 1.66
N MET A 76 16.13 -8.46 2.11
CA MET A 76 15.47 -9.08 3.25
C MET A 76 16.00 -8.51 4.56
N GLY A 77 15.11 -8.41 5.53
CA GLY A 77 15.42 -7.98 6.89
C GLY A 77 14.17 -7.39 7.55
N PRO A 78 13.80 -7.86 8.75
CA PRO A 78 12.56 -7.46 9.41
C PRO A 78 12.62 -6.04 9.97
N CYS A 79 13.81 -5.45 10.03
CA CYS A 79 14.05 -4.19 10.74
C CYS A 79 14.51 -3.09 9.80
N PRO A 80 13.66 -2.08 9.57
CA PRO A 80 14.10 -0.85 8.93
C PRO A 80 15.11 -0.14 9.83
N ARG A 81 16.04 0.61 9.23
CA ARG A 81 16.99 1.48 9.96
C ARG A 81 16.39 2.83 10.31
N LEU A 82 15.29 3.19 9.65
CA LEU A 82 14.60 4.45 9.83
C LEU A 82 13.16 4.16 10.26
N ASP A 83 12.67 4.98 11.18
CA ASP A 83 11.25 4.99 11.54
C ASP A 83 10.43 5.89 10.59
N ALA A 84 9.11 5.88 10.78
CA ALA A 84 8.20 6.60 9.90
C ALA A 84 8.37 8.12 9.98
N ASP A 85 8.66 8.65 11.16
CA ASP A 85 8.77 10.09 11.37
C ASP A 85 10.09 10.61 10.77
N GLN A 86 11.17 9.86 10.92
CA GLN A 86 12.47 10.16 10.30
C GLN A 86 12.36 10.19 8.77
N ILE A 87 11.70 9.20 8.17
CA ILE A 87 11.50 9.15 6.71
C ILE A 87 10.63 10.29 6.22
N ALA A 88 9.50 10.56 6.90
CA ALA A 88 8.59 11.62 6.52
C ALA A 88 9.24 13.01 6.64
N PHE A 89 9.98 13.23 7.73
CA PHE A 89 10.74 14.47 7.94
C PHE A 89 11.80 14.66 6.85
N TRP A 90 12.60 13.61 6.59
CA TRP A 90 13.61 13.64 5.53
C TRP A 90 12.99 13.97 4.16
N PHE A 91 11.89 13.31 3.82
CA PHE A 91 11.19 13.54 2.55
C PHE A 91 10.75 15.00 2.39
N GLY A 92 10.16 15.57 3.44
CA GLY A 92 9.73 16.98 3.44
C GLY A 92 10.86 17.98 3.21
N LEU A 93 12.08 17.65 3.64
CA LEU A 93 13.27 18.50 3.43
C LEU A 93 13.88 18.36 2.04
N ASN A 94 13.67 17.22 1.36
CA ASN A 94 14.41 16.88 0.14
C ASN A 94 13.52 16.90 -1.13
N THR A 95 12.21 16.80 -0.99
CA THR A 95 11.31 16.84 -2.17
C THR A 95 11.24 18.24 -2.75
N GLN A 96 11.30 18.31 -4.09
CA GLN A 96 11.17 19.56 -4.87
C GLN A 96 9.96 19.53 -5.81
N VAL A 97 9.16 18.47 -5.73
CA VAL A 97 8.00 18.26 -6.59
C VAL A 97 6.74 18.03 -5.76
N PRO A 98 5.53 18.25 -6.32
CA PRO A 98 4.29 17.98 -5.62
C PRO A 98 4.16 16.52 -5.23
N TYR A 99 3.69 16.26 -4.02
CA TYR A 99 3.31 14.94 -3.55
C TYR A 99 1.86 14.64 -3.95
N ASN A 100 1.66 13.63 -4.81
CA ASN A 100 0.36 13.32 -5.42
C ASN A 100 -0.17 11.91 -5.05
N ALA A 101 0.49 11.16 -4.16
CA ALA A 101 -0.04 9.86 -3.75
C ALA A 101 -1.42 9.97 -3.08
N THR A 102 -2.21 8.91 -3.17
CA THR A 102 -3.62 8.88 -2.75
C THR A 102 -3.85 8.95 -1.23
N VAL A 103 -2.78 8.78 -0.44
CA VAL A 103 -2.79 8.84 1.01
C VAL A 103 -1.75 9.84 1.52
N PRO A 104 -1.91 10.40 2.73
CA PRO A 104 -0.90 11.27 3.33
C PRO A 104 0.48 10.58 3.41
N LEU A 105 1.55 11.34 3.26
CA LEU A 105 2.94 10.84 3.28
C LEU A 105 3.23 9.96 4.50
N ALA A 106 2.91 10.44 5.71
CA ALA A 106 3.14 9.68 6.93
C ALA A 106 2.38 8.34 6.95
N THR A 107 1.22 8.27 6.30
CA THR A 107 0.48 7.02 6.12
C THR A 107 1.21 6.11 5.14
N LEU A 108 1.63 6.64 3.98
CA LEU A 108 2.35 5.85 2.98
C LEU A 108 3.63 5.25 3.55
N VAL A 109 4.43 6.04 4.27
CA VAL A 109 5.66 5.56 4.92
C VAL A 109 5.36 4.40 5.88
N ARG A 110 4.35 4.57 6.76
CA ARG A 110 3.94 3.48 7.68
C ARG A 110 3.54 2.21 6.94
N LEU A 111 2.81 2.32 5.83
CA LEU A 111 2.45 1.16 5.00
C LEU A 111 3.68 0.40 4.50
N PHE A 112 4.71 1.10 4.03
CA PHE A 112 5.96 0.46 3.61
C PHE A 112 6.65 -0.28 4.76
N LEU A 113 6.70 0.32 5.95
CA LEU A 113 7.34 -0.30 7.11
C LEU A 113 6.54 -1.49 7.64
N GLU A 114 5.20 -1.40 7.65
CA GLU A 114 4.29 -2.46 8.11
C GLU A 114 4.31 -3.67 7.16
N GLU A 115 4.10 -3.44 5.86
CA GLU A 115 4.09 -4.51 4.86
C GLU A 115 5.49 -5.12 4.70
N GLY A 116 6.54 -4.30 4.78
CA GLY A 116 7.91 -4.76 4.79
C GLY A 116 8.19 -5.71 5.96
N ARG A 117 7.79 -5.32 7.18
CA ARG A 117 7.95 -6.17 8.37
C ARG A 117 7.18 -7.48 8.24
N ALA A 118 5.95 -7.41 7.72
CA ALA A 118 5.10 -8.58 7.54
C ALA A 118 5.71 -9.62 6.61
N GLU A 119 6.40 -9.18 5.55
CA GLU A 119 7.01 -10.05 4.54
C GLU A 119 8.52 -10.31 4.76
N GLY A 120 9.11 -9.72 5.80
CA GLY A 120 10.53 -9.82 6.07
C GLY A 120 11.40 -9.02 5.07
N VAL A 121 10.85 -8.00 4.43
CA VAL A 121 11.54 -7.10 3.50
C VAL A 121 11.80 -5.77 4.19
N ARG A 122 12.92 -5.14 3.92
CA ARG A 122 13.26 -3.83 4.48
C ARG A 122 12.42 -2.73 3.85
N GLY A 123 11.38 -2.29 4.57
CA GLY A 123 10.40 -1.32 4.10
C GLY A 123 10.97 0.08 3.88
N ASP A 124 11.97 0.50 4.65
CA ASP A 124 12.63 1.82 4.52
C ASP A 124 13.32 1.98 3.15
N ILE A 125 14.06 0.97 2.70
CA ILE A 125 14.71 1.03 1.39
C ILE A 125 13.72 0.74 0.25
N ALA A 126 12.65 -0.05 0.48
CA ALA A 126 11.58 -0.20 -0.48
C ALA A 126 10.83 1.14 -0.73
N PHE A 127 10.69 1.98 0.30
CA PHE A 127 10.20 3.34 0.15
C PHE A 127 11.16 4.19 -0.70
N ALA A 128 12.48 4.09 -0.47
CA ALA A 128 13.47 4.77 -1.32
C ALA A 128 13.40 4.33 -2.79
N GLN A 129 13.11 3.05 -3.04
CA GLN A 129 12.84 2.55 -4.39
C GLN A 129 11.63 3.26 -5.01
N SER A 130 10.52 3.37 -4.29
CA SER A 130 9.31 4.02 -4.79
C SER A 130 9.52 5.50 -5.12
N ILE A 131 10.39 6.19 -4.41
CA ILE A 131 10.80 7.55 -4.78
C ILE A 131 11.38 7.59 -6.19
N VAL A 132 12.24 6.62 -6.53
CA VAL A 132 12.83 6.52 -7.88
C VAL A 132 11.78 6.17 -8.92
N GLU A 133 10.92 5.17 -8.62
CA GLU A 133 9.90 4.66 -9.55
C GLU A 133 8.80 5.68 -9.89
N THR A 134 8.44 6.53 -8.93
CA THR A 134 7.31 7.45 -9.06
C THR A 134 7.72 8.91 -9.26
N GLY A 135 9.01 9.17 -9.39
CA GLY A 135 9.54 10.53 -9.45
C GLY A 135 9.15 11.34 -8.20
N TRP A 136 9.51 10.85 -7.01
CA TRP A 136 9.19 11.50 -5.73
C TRP A 136 7.68 11.57 -5.44
N PHE A 137 6.94 10.55 -5.83
CA PHE A 137 5.48 10.48 -5.73
C PHE A 137 4.75 11.62 -6.45
N SER A 138 5.40 12.24 -7.45
CA SER A 138 4.76 13.20 -8.35
C SER A 138 4.05 12.53 -9.51
N PHE A 139 4.39 11.29 -9.83
CA PHE A 139 3.82 10.49 -10.92
C PHE A 139 3.84 11.20 -12.27
N PRO A 140 5.03 11.63 -12.76
CA PRO A 140 5.14 12.40 -14.00
C PRO A 140 4.91 11.55 -15.26
N GLY A 141 4.90 10.22 -15.10
CA GLY A 141 4.79 9.25 -16.18
C GLY A 141 3.35 8.84 -16.51
N ARG A 142 3.23 7.71 -17.20
CA ARG A 142 1.96 7.13 -17.65
C ARG A 142 1.08 6.56 -16.52
N VAL A 143 1.70 6.11 -15.43
CA VAL A 143 1.00 5.54 -14.28
C VAL A 143 0.50 6.68 -13.41
N PRO A 144 -0.82 6.91 -13.29
CA PRO A 144 -1.33 7.98 -12.45
C PRO A 144 -1.25 7.60 -10.97
N ALA A 145 -1.25 8.60 -10.10
CA ALA A 145 -1.27 8.40 -8.65
C ALA A 145 -2.45 7.53 -8.17
N SER A 146 -3.62 7.66 -8.81
CA SER A 146 -4.83 6.87 -8.51
C SER A 146 -4.69 5.37 -8.75
N ALA A 147 -3.66 4.95 -9.49
CA ALA A 147 -3.37 3.53 -9.68
C ALA A 147 -2.78 2.86 -8.42
N ASN A 148 -2.32 3.62 -7.42
CA ASN A 148 -1.62 3.12 -6.24
C ASN A 148 -0.45 2.19 -6.58
N ASN A 149 0.17 2.39 -7.74
CA ASN A 149 1.27 1.59 -8.25
C ASN A 149 2.60 2.31 -7.97
N PHE A 150 3.23 1.94 -6.88
CA PHE A 150 4.44 2.60 -6.37
C PHE A 150 5.74 2.03 -6.94
N SER A 151 5.65 1.05 -7.82
CA SER A 151 6.79 0.28 -8.34
C SER A 151 6.82 0.17 -9.86
N GLY A 152 5.92 0.87 -10.55
CA GLY A 152 5.89 0.87 -12.01
C GLY A 152 5.44 -0.46 -12.64
N PHE A 153 4.73 -1.33 -11.90
CA PHE A 153 4.26 -2.60 -12.46
C PHE A 153 3.51 -2.42 -13.77
N GLY A 154 3.95 -3.15 -14.81
CA GLY A 154 3.33 -3.13 -16.13
C GLY A 154 3.63 -1.89 -16.95
N ALA A 155 4.28 -0.88 -16.42
CA ALA A 155 4.63 0.35 -17.13
C ALA A 155 5.84 0.15 -18.09
N THR A 156 5.84 -0.94 -18.85
CA THR A 156 6.85 -1.16 -19.89
C THR A 156 6.54 -0.33 -21.13
N ASP A 157 7.59 0.02 -21.87
CA ASP A 157 7.45 0.82 -23.09
C ASP A 157 6.49 0.16 -24.07
N GLY A 158 5.46 0.90 -24.49
CA GLY A 158 4.55 0.51 -25.55
C GLY A 158 3.28 -0.24 -25.17
N THR A 159 3.09 -0.70 -23.93
CA THR A 159 1.84 -1.32 -23.50
C THR A 159 0.96 -0.34 -22.70
N ALA A 160 -0.37 -0.45 -22.87
CA ALA A 160 -1.33 0.37 -22.11
C ALA A 160 -1.55 -0.15 -20.70
N ASP A 161 -1.09 -1.36 -20.40
CA ASP A 161 -1.42 -2.09 -19.20
C ASP A 161 -0.39 -1.84 -18.11
N TYR A 162 -0.77 -1.08 -17.10
CA TYR A 162 -0.05 -0.97 -15.83
C TYR A 162 -0.91 -1.54 -14.69
N GLY A 163 -0.26 -1.99 -13.63
CA GLY A 163 -0.97 -2.48 -12.45
C GLY A 163 -1.78 -1.38 -11.79
N VAL A 164 -3.04 -1.68 -11.48
CA VAL A 164 -3.94 -0.80 -10.71
C VAL A 164 -4.33 -1.53 -9.44
N PHE A 165 -4.12 -0.89 -8.30
CA PHE A 165 -4.43 -1.45 -7.00
C PHE A 165 -5.57 -0.68 -6.33
N PRO A 166 -6.47 -1.36 -5.58
CA PRO A 166 -7.65 -0.74 -5.01
C PRO A 166 -7.34 0.35 -3.98
N ASP A 167 -6.21 0.23 -3.31
CA ASP A 167 -5.75 1.15 -2.27
C ASP A 167 -4.22 1.15 -2.17
N ALA A 168 -3.68 2.13 -1.42
CA ALA A 168 -2.25 2.29 -1.25
C ALA A 168 -1.59 1.10 -0.53
N ARG A 169 -2.26 0.48 0.46
CA ARG A 169 -1.73 -0.69 1.17
C ARG A 169 -1.52 -1.86 0.22
N THR A 170 -2.51 -2.13 -0.64
CA THR A 170 -2.44 -3.21 -1.62
C THR A 170 -1.31 -2.97 -2.63
N GLY A 171 -1.14 -1.74 -3.10
CA GLY A 171 -0.03 -1.39 -4.00
C GLY A 171 1.35 -1.54 -3.37
N VAL A 172 1.49 -1.10 -2.12
CA VAL A 172 2.73 -1.30 -1.33
C VAL A 172 2.99 -2.78 -1.11
N ARG A 173 1.98 -3.56 -0.68
CA ARG A 173 2.11 -5.02 -0.50
C ARG A 173 2.56 -5.72 -1.77
N ALA A 174 2.02 -5.35 -2.92
CA ALA A 174 2.43 -5.92 -4.21
C ALA A 174 3.94 -5.72 -4.45
N GLN A 175 4.43 -4.50 -4.22
CA GLN A 175 5.86 -4.21 -4.37
C GLN A 175 6.72 -5.01 -3.38
N ILE A 176 6.32 -5.08 -2.12
CA ILE A 176 7.03 -5.82 -1.07
C ILE A 176 7.08 -7.32 -1.39
N GLN A 177 5.97 -7.92 -1.82
CA GLN A 177 5.92 -9.32 -2.24
C GLN A 177 6.83 -9.58 -3.46
N HIS A 178 6.87 -8.66 -4.41
CA HIS A 178 7.76 -8.75 -5.56
C HIS A 178 9.24 -8.69 -5.17
N LEU A 179 9.59 -7.74 -4.28
CA LEU A 179 10.95 -7.65 -3.73
C LEU A 179 11.36 -8.92 -3.00
N ARG A 180 10.44 -9.48 -2.20
CA ARG A 180 10.69 -10.76 -1.56
C ARG A 180 10.98 -11.86 -2.56
N ARG A 181 10.22 -11.97 -3.65
CA ARG A 181 10.44 -12.96 -4.70
C ARG A 181 11.82 -12.81 -5.36
N TYR A 182 12.30 -11.57 -5.53
CA TYR A 182 13.65 -11.31 -6.01
C TYR A 182 14.71 -11.78 -5.03
N ALA A 183 14.49 -11.65 -3.72
CA ALA A 183 15.52 -11.83 -2.70
C ALA A 183 15.51 -13.19 -2.03
N ASP A 184 14.36 -13.86 -1.93
CA ASP A 184 14.17 -15.07 -1.16
C ASP A 184 13.98 -16.29 -2.07
N ALA A 185 14.97 -17.16 -2.11
CA ALA A 185 14.92 -18.40 -2.90
C ALA A 185 13.83 -19.37 -2.40
N THR A 186 13.33 -19.21 -1.17
CA THR A 186 12.24 -20.01 -0.61
C THR A 186 10.86 -19.49 -0.93
N ALA A 187 10.75 -18.28 -1.49
CA ALA A 187 9.48 -17.64 -1.86
C ALA A 187 8.84 -18.32 -3.09
N THR A 188 8.32 -19.54 -2.91
CA THR A 188 7.75 -20.36 -3.99
C THR A 188 6.37 -19.87 -4.42
N ALA A 189 5.56 -19.43 -3.46
CA ALA A 189 4.21 -18.89 -3.65
C ALA A 189 3.89 -17.89 -2.55
N CYS A 190 2.86 -17.05 -2.75
CA CYS A 190 2.41 -16.10 -1.74
C CYS A 190 1.71 -16.74 -0.53
N THR A 191 1.53 -18.05 -0.52
CA THR A 191 1.02 -18.82 0.63
C THR A 191 2.13 -19.31 1.56
N VAL A 192 3.39 -19.13 1.18
CA VAL A 192 4.53 -19.52 2.03
C VAL A 192 4.77 -18.39 3.06
N PRO A 193 4.66 -18.67 4.37
CA PRO A 193 4.92 -17.66 5.38
C PRO A 193 6.33 -17.05 5.26
N PRO A 194 6.50 -15.75 5.55
CA PRO A 194 5.51 -14.79 6.01
C PRO A 194 4.63 -14.18 4.91
N LEU A 195 4.71 -14.61 3.65
CA LEU A 195 3.92 -14.04 2.55
C LEU A 195 2.43 -14.04 2.88
N HIS A 196 1.80 -12.88 2.71
CA HIS A 196 0.36 -12.72 2.93
C HIS A 196 -0.47 -13.33 1.80
N ASN A 197 -1.53 -14.02 2.16
CA ASN A 197 -2.55 -14.52 1.24
C ASN A 197 -3.80 -13.61 1.32
N PRO A 198 -4.38 -13.19 0.17
CA PRO A 198 -3.98 -13.55 -1.19
C PRO A 198 -2.71 -12.83 -1.65
N CYS A 199 -2.03 -13.40 -2.66
CA CYS A 199 -0.96 -12.72 -3.37
C CYS A 199 -1.56 -11.57 -4.17
N VAL A 200 -1.09 -10.37 -3.91
CA VAL A 200 -1.52 -9.15 -4.61
C VAL A 200 -0.51 -8.69 -5.66
N ASP A 201 0.67 -9.31 -5.70
CA ASP A 201 1.67 -9.06 -6.74
C ASP A 201 1.27 -9.75 -8.05
N PRO A 202 0.88 -9.00 -9.10
CA PRO A 202 0.45 -9.59 -10.37
C PRO A 202 1.60 -10.22 -11.15
N ARG A 203 2.84 -9.93 -10.77
CA ARG A 203 4.05 -10.36 -11.45
C ARG A 203 4.92 -11.30 -10.63
N PHE A 204 4.45 -11.78 -9.50
CA PHE A 204 5.19 -12.64 -8.60
C PHE A 204 5.84 -13.84 -9.34
N ALA A 205 5.09 -14.52 -10.20
CA ALA A 205 5.55 -15.67 -10.93
C ALA A 205 6.59 -15.37 -12.04
N TYR A 206 6.66 -14.11 -12.49
CA TYR A 206 7.60 -13.71 -13.56
C TYR A 206 9.04 -13.59 -13.08
N VAL A 207 9.28 -13.47 -11.78
CA VAL A 207 10.65 -13.45 -11.25
C VAL A 207 11.22 -14.86 -11.24
N THR A 208 12.07 -15.15 -12.21
CA THR A 208 12.72 -16.45 -12.39
C THR A 208 14.21 -16.26 -12.70
N PRO A 209 15.12 -16.98 -12.03
CA PRO A 209 14.87 -17.77 -10.82
C PRO A 209 14.48 -16.85 -9.64
N ARG A 210 13.73 -17.39 -8.67
CA ARG A 210 13.50 -16.71 -7.39
C ARG A 210 14.80 -16.59 -6.61
N GLY A 211 14.93 -15.57 -5.79
CA GLY A 211 16.14 -15.33 -5.00
C GLY A 211 17.32 -14.84 -5.83
N LYS A 212 17.10 -14.37 -7.06
CA LYS A 212 18.20 -13.97 -7.97
C LYS A 212 18.85 -12.63 -7.61
N ALA A 213 18.23 -11.83 -6.75
CA ALA A 213 18.76 -10.55 -6.31
C ALA A 213 18.55 -10.34 -4.78
N PRO A 214 19.30 -11.08 -3.92
CA PRO A 214 19.19 -10.96 -2.47
C PRO A 214 19.68 -9.60 -1.93
N THR A 215 20.42 -8.83 -2.71
CA THR A 215 20.90 -7.50 -2.33
C THR A 215 20.50 -6.44 -3.33
N TRP A 216 20.31 -5.22 -2.86
CA TRP A 216 19.96 -4.07 -3.71
C TRP A 216 20.97 -3.78 -4.80
N ASN A 217 22.23 -4.10 -4.57
CA ASN A 217 23.31 -3.92 -5.56
C ASN A 217 23.13 -4.79 -6.82
N GLN A 218 22.28 -5.81 -6.76
CA GLN A 218 22.00 -6.72 -7.86
C GLN A 218 20.81 -6.29 -8.72
N PHE A 219 20.14 -5.19 -8.36
CA PHE A 219 19.05 -4.62 -9.14
C PHE A 219 19.60 -3.80 -10.32
N GLY A 220 18.85 -3.72 -11.41
CA GLY A 220 19.32 -3.24 -12.69
C GLY A 220 19.82 -4.39 -13.58
N ASN A 221 20.26 -4.09 -14.81
CA ASN A 221 20.75 -5.08 -15.77
C ASN A 221 19.76 -6.22 -16.04
N GLY A 222 18.45 -5.94 -16.03
CA GLY A 222 17.39 -6.94 -16.23
C GLY A 222 16.82 -7.54 -14.93
N ASN A 223 17.38 -7.23 -13.77
CA ASN A 223 16.73 -7.48 -12.49
C ASN A 223 15.94 -6.23 -12.10
N TRP A 224 14.63 -6.32 -12.08
CA TRP A 224 13.68 -5.22 -11.87
C TRP A 224 13.66 -4.19 -13.01
N ALA A 225 14.78 -3.57 -13.32
CA ALA A 225 14.94 -2.59 -14.38
C ALA A 225 16.08 -2.98 -15.34
N THR A 226 16.03 -2.47 -16.58
CA THR A 226 17.10 -2.65 -17.55
C THR A 226 18.27 -1.69 -17.33
N ASP A 227 18.01 -0.54 -16.70
CA ASP A 227 19.00 0.47 -16.40
C ASP A 227 20.13 -0.08 -15.49
N PRO A 228 21.39 -0.08 -15.95
CA PRO A 228 22.51 -0.58 -15.15
C PRO A 228 22.81 0.30 -13.92
N THR A 229 22.34 1.55 -13.90
CA THR A 229 22.51 2.48 -12.79
C THR A 229 21.37 2.45 -11.78
N TYR A 230 20.38 1.59 -11.98
CA TYR A 230 19.18 1.54 -11.15
C TYR A 230 19.49 1.35 -9.65
N ALA A 231 20.29 0.34 -9.32
CA ALA A 231 20.71 0.11 -7.93
C ALA A 231 21.35 1.34 -7.29
N SER A 232 22.25 2.00 -8.03
CA SER A 232 22.94 3.20 -7.54
C SER A 232 21.97 4.35 -7.26
N LYS A 233 20.92 4.52 -8.06
CA LYS A 233 19.88 5.54 -7.84
C LYS A 233 19.10 5.28 -6.55
N VAL A 234 18.64 4.05 -6.35
CA VAL A 234 17.90 3.66 -5.12
C VAL A 234 18.80 3.79 -3.90
N LEU A 235 20.03 3.29 -3.97
CA LEU A 235 20.97 3.33 -2.86
C LEU A 235 21.42 4.76 -2.53
N ALA A 236 21.51 5.66 -3.51
CA ALA A 236 21.80 7.07 -3.27
C ALA A 236 20.69 7.75 -2.46
N VAL A 237 19.42 7.53 -2.84
CA VAL A 237 18.27 8.02 -2.07
C VAL A 237 18.32 7.46 -0.65
N TYR A 238 18.49 6.15 -0.51
CA TYR A 238 18.51 5.49 0.80
C TYR A 238 19.66 5.97 1.69
N THR A 239 20.86 6.12 1.14
CA THR A 239 22.04 6.63 1.88
C THR A 239 21.81 8.06 2.36
N ASN A 240 21.18 8.90 1.55
CA ASN A 240 20.81 10.25 1.93
C ASN A 240 19.76 10.23 3.07
N MET A 241 18.77 9.35 3.00
CA MET A 241 17.80 9.16 4.09
C MET A 241 18.48 8.77 5.41
N LEU A 242 19.47 7.89 5.37
CA LEU A 242 20.23 7.47 6.56
C LEU A 242 21.01 8.62 7.22
N GLY A 243 21.28 9.70 6.51
CA GLY A 243 21.89 10.91 7.06
C GLY A 243 21.06 11.55 8.18
N ILE A 244 19.73 11.45 8.13
CA ILE A 244 18.82 11.96 9.16
C ILE A 244 18.96 11.20 10.48
N ALA A 245 19.15 9.88 10.45
CA ALA A 245 19.32 9.09 11.68
C ALA A 245 20.54 9.53 12.50
N ARG A 246 21.54 10.08 11.85
CA ARG A 246 22.75 10.63 12.52
C ARG A 246 22.51 11.97 13.20
N LEU A 247 21.55 12.75 12.69
CA LEU A 247 21.19 14.04 13.26
C LEU A 247 20.29 13.92 14.49
N SER A 248 19.53 12.83 14.59
CA SER A 248 18.63 12.57 15.74
C SER A 248 19.36 12.04 16.97
N LEU A 249 20.63 11.65 16.84
CA LEU A 249 21.48 11.08 17.91
C LEU A 249 22.52 12.07 18.42
N ALA A 250 22.60 13.27 17.87
CA ALA A 250 23.48 14.36 18.27
C ALA A 250 22.72 15.46 19.03
#